data_6c332d915983d1ca4095a4f62fa4a946
#
_entry.id   6c332d915983d1ca4095a4f62fa4a946
#
_cell.length_a   1.000
_cell.length_b   1.000
_cell.length_c   1.000
_cell.angle_alpha   90.00
_cell.angle_beta   90.00
_cell.angle_gamma   90.00
#
_symmetry.space_group_name_H-M   'P 1'
#
loop_
_entity.id
_entity.type
_entity.pdbx_description
1 polymer ?
#
loop_
_entity_poly.entity_id
_entity_poly.type
_entity_poly.pdbx_seq_one_letter_code
_entity_poly.pdbx_strand_id
1 'polypeptide(L)'
;HAGGAIQTAGSIERGSTVSDFDPIERERSHSIDAAIASIDHAPHGQPPIHVNLIDTPGYPDFRGPTLSALAAVETVAVVVDADTGISYGTQRMMAHAKARGLCRVIVVNKIDHPGAKLGALLDSLRETFGSEVLPLNLPNEGGKSVVDCFWQSTGTSNLGPVADWHRRIIDQVVEVNETVMDHYLDLGEGGLSGQELHDAFEQCLREGHLVPVCFVSARSG
;
A
#
# COMPACT_ATOMS: atom_id res chain seq x y z
N HIS A 1 13.69 6.26 8.32
CA HIS A 1 15.07 5.72 8.47
C HIS A 1 15.54 5.07 7.19
N ALA A 2 14.85 4.06 6.67
CA ALA A 2 15.26 3.39 5.42
C ALA A 2 15.38 4.35 4.22
N GLY A 3 14.54 5.38 4.13
CA GLY A 3 14.62 6.42 3.11
C GLY A 3 15.64 7.54 3.38
N GLY A 4 16.48 7.42 4.41
CA GLY A 4 17.56 8.37 4.70
C GLY A 4 17.15 9.69 5.38
N ALA A 5 15.85 9.94 5.55
CA ALA A 5 15.34 11.18 6.18
C ALA A 5 15.79 11.35 7.64
N ILE A 6 16.07 10.25 8.32
CA ILE A 6 16.59 10.21 9.70
C ILE A 6 17.71 9.19 9.84
N GLN A 7 18.69 9.49 10.70
CA GLN A 7 19.84 8.61 10.94
C GLN A 7 19.50 7.36 11.77
N THR A 8 18.56 7.49 12.70
CA THR A 8 18.15 6.43 13.61
C THR A 8 16.65 6.32 13.66
N ALA A 9 16.11 5.10 13.59
CA ALA A 9 14.68 4.87 13.70
C ALA A 9 14.13 5.42 15.03
N GLY A 10 13.04 6.19 14.93
CA GLY A 10 12.30 6.68 16.08
C GLY A 10 11.52 5.56 16.77
N SER A 11 10.99 5.86 17.96
CA SER A 11 10.07 4.96 18.66
C SER A 11 8.99 5.78 19.37
N ILE A 12 7.78 5.27 19.35
CA ILE A 12 6.62 5.90 20.00
C ILE A 12 6.86 5.99 21.50
N GLU A 13 7.37 4.94 22.12
CA GLU A 13 7.61 4.89 23.58
C GLU A 13 8.64 5.93 24.04
N ARG A 14 9.58 6.31 23.17
CA ARG A 14 10.59 7.35 23.45
C ARG A 14 10.16 8.73 22.98
N GLY A 15 8.99 8.87 22.32
CA GLY A 15 8.54 10.14 21.73
C GLY A 15 9.54 10.69 20.70
N SER A 16 10.23 9.80 19.94
CA SER A 16 11.27 10.16 18.99
C SER A 16 10.88 9.87 17.54
N THR A 17 9.60 9.73 17.25
CA THR A 17 9.04 9.63 15.91
C THR A 17 9.20 10.95 15.14
N VAL A 18 9.33 10.88 13.83
CA VAL A 18 9.50 12.09 12.98
C VAL A 18 8.19 12.86 12.87
N SER A 19 7.06 12.14 12.86
CA SER A 19 5.74 12.72 12.67
C SER A 19 5.16 13.34 13.94
N ASP A 20 5.51 12.82 15.14
CA ASP A 20 4.97 13.32 16.40
C ASP A 20 5.89 14.40 16.99
N PHE A 21 5.79 15.63 16.51
CA PHE A 21 6.62 16.75 16.93
C PHE A 21 5.97 17.60 18.05
N ASP A 22 4.64 17.55 18.20
CA ASP A 22 3.94 18.23 19.27
C ASP A 22 4.16 17.52 20.62
N PRO A 23 4.43 18.26 21.73
CA PRO A 23 4.58 17.68 23.05
C PRO A 23 3.37 16.86 23.51
N ILE A 24 2.15 17.24 23.10
CA ILE A 24 0.91 16.54 23.46
C ILE A 24 0.83 15.20 22.71
N GLU A 25 1.24 15.13 21.46
CA GLU A 25 1.30 13.89 20.68
C GLU A 25 2.24 12.88 21.33
N ARG A 26 3.40 13.36 21.79
CA ARG A 26 4.39 12.53 22.48
C ARG A 26 3.86 12.04 23.84
N GLU A 27 3.19 12.91 24.60
CA GLU A 27 2.58 12.54 25.88
C GLU A 27 1.45 11.52 25.69
N ARG A 28 0.64 11.70 24.66
CA ARG A 28 -0.53 10.87 24.38
C ARG A 28 -0.21 9.63 23.52
N SER A 29 1.00 9.56 22.95
CA SER A 29 1.44 8.48 22.04
C SER A 29 0.53 8.29 20.83
N HIS A 30 -0.05 9.37 20.31
CA HIS A 30 -0.82 9.39 19.07
C HIS A 30 -0.82 10.78 18.42
N SER A 31 -0.91 10.80 17.09
CA SER A 31 -0.92 12.02 16.29
C SER A 31 -2.25 12.78 16.46
N ILE A 32 -2.17 14.10 16.53
CA ILE A 32 -3.30 15.04 16.65
C ILE A 32 -3.40 15.89 15.39
N ASP A 33 -2.28 16.23 14.78
CA ASP A 33 -2.20 17.03 13.54
C ASP A 33 -1.47 16.26 12.43
N ALA A 34 -1.50 16.81 11.22
CA ALA A 34 -0.78 16.23 10.09
C ALA A 34 0.70 16.63 10.12
N ALA A 35 1.58 15.67 9.86
CA ALA A 35 3.01 15.89 9.76
C ALA A 35 3.52 15.57 8.34
N ILE A 36 4.49 16.35 7.85
CA ILE A 36 5.08 16.15 6.53
C ILE A 36 6.52 15.66 6.68
N ALA A 37 6.82 14.57 5.98
CA ALA A 37 8.18 14.05 5.84
C ALA A 37 8.49 13.85 4.36
N SER A 38 9.72 14.10 3.96
CA SER A 38 10.16 13.91 2.57
C SER A 38 11.30 12.89 2.52
N ILE A 39 11.30 12.08 1.48
CA ILE A 39 12.36 11.12 1.19
C ILE A 39 12.70 11.16 -0.30
N ASP A 40 13.97 10.95 -0.62
CA ASP A 40 14.42 10.68 -1.98
C ASP A 40 14.54 9.18 -2.16
N HIS A 41 13.88 8.63 -3.16
CA HIS A 41 13.94 7.23 -3.53
C HIS A 41 14.55 7.10 -4.92
N ALA A 42 15.58 6.26 -5.04
CA ALA A 42 16.23 5.96 -6.31
C ALA A 42 15.96 4.49 -6.69
N PRO A 43 14.91 4.20 -7.47
CA PRO A 43 14.67 2.86 -7.98
C PRO A 43 15.83 2.41 -8.88
N HIS A 44 16.13 1.10 -8.88
CA HIS A 44 17.20 0.56 -9.72
C HIS A 44 17.01 0.93 -11.19
N GLY A 45 18.00 1.64 -11.77
CA GLY A 45 18.01 2.04 -13.18
C GLY A 45 17.10 3.21 -13.56
N GLN A 46 16.47 3.85 -12.58
CA GLN A 46 15.59 5.02 -12.79
C GLN A 46 16.17 6.27 -12.13
N PRO A 47 15.81 7.47 -12.60
CA PRO A 47 16.17 8.70 -11.90
C PRO A 47 15.53 8.74 -10.50
N PRO A 48 16.18 9.41 -9.54
CA PRO A 48 15.64 9.55 -8.19
C PRO A 48 14.32 10.33 -8.24
N ILE A 49 13.35 9.86 -7.45
CA ILE A 49 12.07 10.52 -7.24
C ILE A 49 12.01 11.11 -5.83
N HIS A 50 11.42 12.28 -5.70
CA HIS A 50 11.17 12.93 -4.42
C HIS A 50 9.75 12.60 -3.95
N VAL A 51 9.64 11.94 -2.79
CA VAL A 51 8.37 11.50 -2.23
C VAL A 51 8.06 12.33 -1.00
N ASN A 52 6.95 13.05 -1.02
CA ASN A 52 6.41 13.74 0.15
C ASN A 52 5.34 12.86 0.81
N LEU A 53 5.53 12.56 2.08
CA LEU A 53 4.61 11.80 2.91
C LEU A 53 3.89 12.74 3.85
N ILE A 54 2.55 12.72 3.83
CA ILE A 54 1.73 13.43 4.82
C ILE A 54 1.16 12.36 5.75
N ASP A 55 1.74 12.27 6.95
CA ASP A 55 1.24 11.42 8.03
C ASP A 55 0.04 12.11 8.68
N THR A 56 -1.04 11.38 8.89
CA THR A 56 -2.30 11.95 9.38
C THR A 56 -2.83 11.21 10.59
N PRO A 57 -3.52 11.91 11.52
CA PRO A 57 -4.10 11.28 12.69
C PRO A 57 -5.08 10.16 12.35
N GLY A 58 -4.91 9.01 13.01
CA GLY A 58 -5.81 7.85 12.86
C GLY A 58 -7.07 7.90 13.73
N TYR A 59 -7.08 8.73 14.77
CA TYR A 59 -8.20 8.84 15.70
C TYR A 59 -9.40 9.59 15.09
N PRO A 60 -10.63 9.10 15.32
CA PRO A 60 -11.85 9.71 14.77
C PRO A 60 -12.06 11.17 15.10
N ASP A 61 -11.59 11.62 16.27
CA ASP A 61 -11.74 12.98 16.74
C ASP A 61 -10.87 13.98 15.97
N PHE A 62 -9.79 13.52 15.32
CA PHE A 62 -8.82 14.33 14.58
C PHE A 62 -8.93 14.18 13.06
N ARG A 63 -10.15 13.97 12.53
CA ARG A 63 -10.37 13.76 11.08
C ARG A 63 -10.20 15.02 10.22
N GLY A 64 -10.29 16.20 10.80
CA GLY A 64 -10.16 17.46 10.07
C GLY A 64 -8.84 17.55 9.29
N PRO A 65 -7.68 17.44 9.95
CA PRO A 65 -6.38 17.39 9.30
C PRO A 65 -6.27 16.31 8.21
N THR A 66 -6.78 15.09 8.47
CA THR A 66 -6.78 13.99 7.50
C THR A 66 -7.56 14.33 6.23
N LEU A 67 -8.76 14.89 6.36
CA LEU A 67 -9.58 15.28 5.21
C LEU A 67 -8.96 16.45 4.42
N SER A 68 -8.26 17.35 5.10
CA SER A 68 -7.53 18.44 4.46
C SER A 68 -6.34 17.92 3.68
N ALA A 69 -5.60 16.96 4.21
CA ALA A 69 -4.45 16.33 3.56
C ALA A 69 -4.84 15.67 2.22
N LEU A 70 -6.05 15.09 2.11
CA LEU A 70 -6.54 14.50 0.87
C LEU A 70 -6.66 15.49 -0.31
N ALA A 71 -6.64 16.79 -0.05
CA ALA A 71 -6.65 17.81 -1.12
C ALA A 71 -5.24 18.10 -1.68
N ALA A 72 -4.19 17.61 -1.03
CA ALA A 72 -2.81 17.92 -1.34
C ALA A 72 -2.01 16.71 -1.84
N VAL A 73 -2.67 15.57 -2.10
CA VAL A 73 -2.00 14.32 -2.48
C VAL A 73 -2.64 13.70 -3.72
N GLU A 74 -1.85 12.94 -4.46
CA GLU A 74 -2.29 12.12 -5.60
C GLU A 74 -2.63 10.70 -5.17
N THR A 75 -1.99 10.21 -4.10
CA THR A 75 -2.14 8.83 -3.63
C THR A 75 -2.44 8.80 -2.14
N VAL A 76 -3.35 7.93 -1.75
CA VAL A 76 -3.72 7.68 -0.36
C VAL A 76 -3.33 6.26 0.03
N ALA A 77 -2.43 6.15 1.01
CA ALA A 77 -2.11 4.88 1.64
C ALA A 77 -2.97 4.71 2.91
N VAL A 78 -3.93 3.78 2.86
CA VAL A 78 -4.79 3.47 4.01
C VAL A 78 -4.17 2.32 4.78
N VAL A 79 -3.70 2.60 6.00
CA VAL A 79 -3.06 1.60 6.86
C VAL A 79 -4.12 0.80 7.62
N VAL A 80 -4.04 -0.52 7.51
CA VAL A 80 -4.91 -1.49 8.19
C VAL A 80 -4.06 -2.34 9.10
N ASP A 81 -4.45 -2.45 10.35
CA ASP A 81 -3.81 -3.34 11.32
C ASP A 81 -4.26 -4.79 11.04
N ALA A 82 -3.29 -5.70 10.90
CA ALA A 82 -3.55 -7.10 10.53
C ALA A 82 -4.36 -7.88 11.59
N ASP A 83 -4.36 -7.44 12.84
CA ASP A 83 -5.11 -8.06 13.94
C ASP A 83 -6.54 -7.49 14.05
N THR A 84 -6.68 -6.17 14.00
CA THR A 84 -7.98 -5.51 14.16
C THR A 84 -8.80 -5.43 12.86
N GLY A 85 -8.14 -5.48 11.71
CA GLY A 85 -8.79 -5.50 10.41
C GLY A 85 -9.43 -4.18 9.98
N ILE A 86 -10.50 -4.27 9.21
CA ILE A 86 -11.17 -3.12 8.59
C ILE A 86 -11.99 -2.36 9.63
N SER A 87 -11.59 -1.14 9.93
CA SER A 87 -12.33 -0.24 10.80
C SER A 87 -13.34 0.61 10.03
N TYR A 88 -14.27 1.25 10.73
CA TYR A 88 -15.13 2.27 10.13
C TYR A 88 -14.32 3.44 9.53
N GLY A 89 -13.21 3.82 10.17
CA GLY A 89 -12.28 4.82 9.65
C GLY A 89 -11.68 4.41 8.32
N THR A 90 -11.22 3.16 8.20
CA THR A 90 -10.72 2.57 6.97
C THR A 90 -11.72 2.69 5.82
N GLN A 91 -12.99 2.28 6.05
CA GLN A 91 -14.04 2.35 5.03
C GLN A 91 -14.30 3.80 4.59
N ARG A 92 -14.36 4.74 5.54
CA ARG A 92 -14.57 6.16 5.26
C ARG A 92 -13.43 6.77 4.43
N MET A 93 -12.17 6.47 4.78
CA MET A 93 -11.02 7.00 4.04
C MET A 93 -10.96 6.43 2.62
N MET A 94 -11.20 5.15 2.43
CA MET A 94 -11.29 4.54 1.11
C MET A 94 -12.41 5.17 0.26
N ALA A 95 -13.58 5.44 0.86
CA ALA A 95 -14.69 6.09 0.17
C ALA A 95 -14.38 7.56 -0.20
N HIS A 96 -13.73 8.32 0.70
CA HIS A 96 -13.32 9.70 0.41
C HIS A 96 -12.26 9.78 -0.69
N ALA A 97 -11.27 8.88 -0.67
CA ALA A 97 -10.24 8.79 -1.70
C ALA A 97 -10.86 8.43 -3.06
N LYS A 98 -11.75 7.44 -3.11
CA LYS A 98 -12.48 7.05 -4.33
C LYS A 98 -13.33 8.20 -4.88
N ALA A 99 -14.07 8.89 -4.03
CA ALA A 99 -14.92 10.02 -4.46
C ALA A 99 -14.13 11.22 -5.02
N ARG A 100 -12.84 11.32 -4.69
CA ARG A 100 -11.94 12.36 -5.19
C ARG A 100 -11.07 11.90 -6.37
N GLY A 101 -11.21 10.65 -6.82
CA GLY A 101 -10.40 10.09 -7.90
C GLY A 101 -8.92 9.93 -7.55
N LEU A 102 -8.58 9.79 -6.26
CA LEU A 102 -7.20 9.58 -5.82
C LEU A 102 -6.79 8.12 -6.00
N CYS A 103 -5.51 7.90 -6.34
CA CYS A 103 -4.91 6.58 -6.27
C CYS A 103 -5.00 6.06 -4.84
N ARG A 104 -5.30 4.77 -4.69
CA ARG A 104 -5.51 4.14 -3.38
C ARG A 104 -4.58 2.96 -3.21
N VAL A 105 -3.93 2.89 -2.07
CA VAL A 105 -3.09 1.76 -1.66
C VAL A 105 -3.53 1.32 -0.27
N ILE A 106 -3.67 0.03 -0.04
CA ILE A 106 -3.93 -0.52 1.28
C ILE A 106 -2.62 -1.09 1.83
N VAL A 107 -2.21 -0.63 3.00
CA VAL A 107 -1.02 -1.13 3.69
C VAL A 107 -1.48 -1.95 4.89
N VAL A 108 -1.38 -3.29 4.79
CA VAL A 108 -1.67 -4.19 5.91
C VAL A 108 -0.42 -4.31 6.77
N ASN A 109 -0.42 -3.64 7.92
CA ASN A 109 0.71 -3.60 8.84
C ASN A 109 0.58 -4.62 9.97
N LYS A 110 1.67 -4.93 10.64
CA LYS A 110 1.79 -5.90 11.74
C LYS A 110 1.48 -7.33 11.31
N ILE A 111 1.88 -7.71 10.11
CA ILE A 111 1.69 -9.08 9.60
C ILE A 111 2.43 -10.14 10.42
N ASP A 112 3.43 -9.72 11.20
CA ASP A 112 4.19 -10.54 12.14
C ASP A 112 3.44 -10.85 13.45
N HIS A 113 2.24 -10.29 13.64
CA HIS A 113 1.42 -10.56 14.82
C HIS A 113 0.90 -12.01 14.81
N PRO A 114 1.12 -12.79 15.90
CA PRO A 114 0.78 -14.23 15.91
C PRO A 114 -0.70 -14.58 15.69
N GLY A 115 -1.60 -13.61 15.95
CA GLY A 115 -3.05 -13.76 15.77
C GLY A 115 -3.57 -13.37 14.39
N ALA A 116 -2.73 -12.78 13.53
CA ALA A 116 -3.16 -12.22 12.25
C ALA A 116 -3.66 -13.31 11.28
N LYS A 117 -4.91 -13.16 10.84
CA LYS A 117 -5.54 -14.04 9.85
C LYS A 117 -5.49 -13.40 8.47
N LEU A 118 -4.31 -13.32 7.89
CA LEU A 118 -4.03 -12.50 6.70
C LEU A 118 -4.86 -12.90 5.47
N GLY A 119 -5.14 -14.20 5.28
CA GLY A 119 -6.03 -14.66 4.20
C GLY A 119 -7.46 -14.16 4.36
N ALA A 120 -8.05 -14.38 5.54
CA ALA A 120 -9.41 -13.89 5.82
C ALA A 120 -9.50 -12.35 5.75
N LEU A 121 -8.45 -11.64 6.16
CA LEU A 121 -8.39 -10.18 6.04
C LEU A 121 -8.36 -9.75 4.57
N LEU A 122 -7.57 -10.40 3.72
CA LEU A 122 -7.53 -10.09 2.28
C LEU A 122 -8.90 -10.35 1.63
N ASP A 123 -9.55 -11.44 1.97
CA ASP A 123 -10.90 -11.75 1.48
C ASP A 123 -11.89 -10.65 1.91
N SER A 124 -11.87 -10.24 3.18
CA SER A 124 -12.71 -9.15 3.69
C SER A 124 -12.42 -7.81 3.02
N LEU A 125 -11.15 -7.50 2.71
CA LEU A 125 -10.79 -6.29 1.97
C LEU A 125 -11.39 -6.31 0.57
N ARG A 126 -11.34 -7.45 -0.12
CA ARG A 126 -11.92 -7.63 -1.46
C ARG A 126 -13.45 -7.59 -1.44
N GLU A 127 -14.08 -8.21 -0.45
CA GLU A 127 -15.53 -8.13 -0.26
C GLU A 127 -16.02 -6.71 0.01
N THR A 128 -15.24 -5.93 0.79
CA THR A 128 -15.62 -4.57 1.20
C THR A 128 -15.35 -3.52 0.13
N PHE A 129 -14.23 -3.63 -0.58
CA PHE A 129 -13.75 -2.56 -1.47
C PHE A 129 -13.76 -2.93 -2.95
N GLY A 130 -13.97 -4.19 -3.29
CA GLY A 130 -14.15 -4.66 -4.68
C GLY A 130 -13.06 -5.61 -5.15
N SER A 131 -13.28 -6.19 -6.33
CA SER A 131 -12.37 -7.13 -6.99
C SER A 131 -11.06 -6.47 -7.45
N GLU A 132 -11.06 -5.15 -7.60
CA GLU A 132 -9.88 -4.34 -7.90
C GLU A 132 -8.81 -4.35 -6.81
N VAL A 133 -9.12 -4.89 -5.61
CA VAL A 133 -8.18 -5.02 -4.50
C VAL A 133 -7.33 -6.28 -4.69
N LEU A 134 -6.05 -6.10 -5.03
CA LEU A 134 -5.10 -7.19 -5.28
C LEU A 134 -3.78 -6.98 -4.52
N PRO A 135 -3.18 -8.05 -3.95
CA PRO A 135 -1.91 -7.95 -3.26
C PRO A 135 -0.75 -7.81 -4.26
N LEU A 136 0.20 -6.89 -4.02
CA LEU A 136 1.46 -6.80 -4.77
C LEU A 136 2.56 -7.66 -4.16
N ASN A 137 2.43 -7.99 -2.88
CA ASN A 137 3.28 -8.95 -2.20
C ASN A 137 2.44 -9.86 -1.31
N LEU A 138 2.95 -11.04 -1.02
CA LEU A 138 2.25 -12.06 -0.24
C LEU A 138 3.03 -12.39 1.02
N PRO A 139 2.37 -12.50 2.17
CA PRO A 139 3.03 -12.91 3.41
C PRO A 139 3.52 -14.35 3.32
N ASN A 140 4.70 -14.58 3.87
CA ASN A 140 5.33 -15.88 3.94
C ASN A 140 5.90 -16.13 5.34
N GLU A 141 6.27 -17.38 5.64
CA GLU A 141 6.85 -17.79 6.92
C GLU A 141 6.08 -17.28 8.16
N GLY A 142 4.75 -17.27 8.08
CA GLY A 142 3.90 -16.78 9.17
C GLY A 142 3.98 -15.27 9.39
N GLY A 143 4.20 -14.50 8.33
CA GLY A 143 4.29 -13.04 8.36
C GLY A 143 5.68 -12.49 8.71
N LYS A 144 6.72 -13.35 8.71
CA LYS A 144 8.11 -12.93 8.95
C LYS A 144 8.81 -12.42 7.68
N SER A 145 8.31 -12.79 6.52
CA SER A 145 8.78 -12.35 5.22
C SER A 145 7.62 -12.13 4.27
N VAL A 146 7.89 -11.50 3.15
CA VAL A 146 6.95 -11.32 2.04
C VAL A 146 7.60 -11.75 0.74
N VAL A 147 6.78 -12.20 -0.21
CA VAL A 147 7.19 -12.53 -1.57
C VAL A 147 6.48 -11.58 -2.52
N ASP A 148 7.23 -10.92 -3.37
CA ASP A 148 6.68 -10.09 -4.45
C ASP A 148 5.87 -10.97 -5.41
N CYS A 149 4.70 -10.51 -5.83
CA CYS A 149 3.88 -11.21 -6.79
C CYS A 149 3.50 -10.35 -8.01
N PHE A 150 4.06 -9.14 -8.11
CA PHE A 150 3.95 -8.33 -9.32
C PHE A 150 5.07 -8.64 -10.32
N TRP A 151 6.33 -8.65 -9.87
CA TRP A 151 7.48 -8.95 -10.72
C TRP A 151 7.87 -10.43 -10.75
N GLN A 152 7.39 -11.21 -9.77
CA GLN A 152 7.71 -12.63 -9.65
C GLN A 152 6.47 -13.48 -9.92
N SER A 153 6.60 -14.41 -10.89
CA SER A 153 5.53 -15.35 -11.25
C SER A 153 5.73 -16.73 -10.61
N THR A 154 6.76 -16.92 -9.77
CA THR A 154 7.07 -18.23 -9.16
C THR A 154 7.26 -18.13 -7.66
N GLY A 155 6.97 -19.21 -6.96
CA GLY A 155 7.14 -19.31 -5.52
C GLY A 155 5.86 -19.73 -4.79
N THR A 156 5.97 -19.81 -3.48
CA THR A 156 4.86 -20.14 -2.57
C THR A 156 4.76 -19.09 -1.49
N SER A 157 3.55 -18.91 -0.98
CA SER A 157 3.27 -18.00 0.13
C SER A 157 2.27 -18.62 1.11
N ASN A 158 2.00 -17.95 2.22
CA ASN A 158 0.93 -18.36 3.13
C ASN A 158 -0.47 -18.18 2.52
N LEU A 159 -0.59 -17.45 1.40
CA LEU A 159 -1.87 -17.20 0.69
C LEU A 159 -1.98 -18.00 -0.62
N GLY A 160 -1.18 -19.04 -0.79
CA GLY A 160 -1.17 -19.91 -1.96
C GLY A 160 -0.03 -19.61 -2.94
N PRO A 161 -0.10 -20.21 -4.16
CA PRO A 161 0.92 -20.03 -5.18
C PRO A 161 1.05 -18.57 -5.62
N VAL A 162 2.29 -18.08 -5.75
CA VAL A 162 2.58 -16.72 -6.24
C VAL A 162 2.04 -16.55 -7.67
N ALA A 163 2.17 -17.58 -8.52
CA ALA A 163 1.70 -17.58 -9.90
C ALA A 163 0.20 -17.21 -10.05
N ASP A 164 -0.64 -17.64 -9.10
CA ASP A 164 -2.08 -17.37 -9.18
C ASP A 164 -2.40 -15.89 -8.94
N TRP A 165 -1.68 -15.27 -8.01
CA TRP A 165 -1.83 -13.85 -7.72
C TRP A 165 -1.18 -12.98 -8.79
N HIS A 166 0.01 -13.37 -9.26
CA HIS A 166 0.69 -12.72 -10.37
C HIS A 166 -0.24 -12.64 -11.60
N ARG A 167 -0.79 -13.76 -12.02
CA ARG A 167 -1.71 -13.80 -13.16
C ARG A 167 -2.91 -12.86 -12.97
N ARG A 168 -3.55 -12.85 -11.80
CA ARG A 168 -4.68 -11.95 -11.53
C ARG A 168 -4.30 -10.48 -11.65
N ILE A 169 -3.08 -10.12 -11.23
CA ILE A 169 -2.58 -8.74 -11.34
C ILE A 169 -2.35 -8.41 -12.81
N ILE A 170 -1.68 -9.28 -13.55
CA ILE A 170 -1.40 -9.05 -14.97
C ILE A 170 -2.71 -8.96 -15.77
N ASP A 171 -3.64 -9.89 -15.57
CA ASP A 171 -4.96 -9.86 -16.22
C ASP A 171 -5.68 -8.53 -15.96
N GLN A 172 -5.67 -8.04 -14.71
CA GLN A 172 -6.29 -6.77 -14.33
C GLN A 172 -5.58 -5.56 -14.96
N VAL A 173 -4.26 -5.60 -15.05
CA VAL A 173 -3.45 -4.50 -15.57
C VAL A 173 -3.57 -4.38 -17.09
N VAL A 174 -3.59 -5.48 -17.82
CA VAL A 174 -3.67 -5.44 -19.28
C VAL A 174 -5.05 -5.00 -19.78
N GLU A 175 -6.11 -5.18 -18.99
CA GLU A 175 -7.49 -4.79 -19.35
C GLU A 175 -7.69 -3.28 -19.57
N VAL A 176 -6.82 -2.43 -19.02
CA VAL A 176 -6.98 -0.97 -19.12
C VAL A 176 -6.51 -0.39 -20.46
N ASN A 177 -5.74 -1.16 -21.25
CA ASN A 177 -5.15 -0.69 -22.50
C ASN A 177 -5.34 -1.73 -23.61
N GLU A 178 -6.11 -1.38 -24.63
CA GLU A 178 -6.47 -2.26 -25.74
C GLU A 178 -5.24 -2.82 -26.46
N THR A 179 -4.22 -2.01 -26.71
CA THR A 179 -2.98 -2.44 -27.37
C THR A 179 -2.20 -3.43 -26.52
N VAL A 180 -2.10 -3.19 -25.21
CA VAL A 180 -1.42 -4.08 -24.27
C VAL A 180 -2.18 -5.40 -24.15
N MET A 181 -3.53 -5.34 -24.12
CA MET A 181 -4.37 -6.51 -24.09
C MET A 181 -4.18 -7.36 -25.36
N ASP A 182 -4.17 -6.76 -26.55
CA ASP A 182 -3.94 -7.47 -27.80
C ASP A 182 -2.58 -8.18 -27.83
N HIS A 183 -1.50 -7.48 -27.41
CA HIS A 183 -0.18 -8.08 -27.30
C HIS A 183 -0.16 -9.25 -26.30
N TYR A 184 -0.86 -9.09 -25.16
CA TYR A 184 -0.96 -10.15 -24.15
C TYR A 184 -1.72 -11.38 -24.67
N LEU A 185 -2.81 -11.18 -25.41
CA LEU A 185 -3.61 -12.28 -26.00
C LEU A 185 -2.85 -13.02 -27.10
N ASP A 186 -2.07 -12.31 -27.92
CA ASP A 186 -1.33 -12.88 -29.03
C ASP A 186 -0.04 -13.60 -28.60
N LEU A 187 0.71 -13.03 -27.67
CA LEU A 187 2.08 -13.44 -27.35
C LEU A 187 2.24 -13.90 -25.88
N GLY A 188 1.20 -13.78 -25.07
CA GLY A 188 1.28 -14.00 -23.63
C GLY A 188 2.07 -12.91 -22.89
N GLU A 189 2.29 -13.10 -21.61
CA GLU A 189 3.04 -12.16 -20.77
C GLU A 189 4.46 -11.89 -21.29
N GLY A 190 5.14 -12.92 -21.82
CA GLY A 190 6.48 -12.78 -22.40
C GLY A 190 6.55 -11.90 -23.66
N GLY A 191 5.41 -11.53 -24.24
CA GLY A 191 5.32 -10.59 -25.37
C GLY A 191 5.26 -9.12 -24.93
N LEU A 192 4.99 -8.86 -23.66
CA LEU A 192 4.95 -7.50 -23.11
C LEU A 192 6.36 -7.02 -22.72
N SER A 193 6.69 -5.81 -23.12
CA SER A 193 7.88 -5.15 -22.59
C SER A 193 7.65 -4.69 -21.14
N GLY A 194 8.72 -4.60 -20.36
CA GLY A 194 8.64 -4.07 -19.00
C GLY A 194 8.07 -2.65 -18.93
N GLN A 195 8.27 -1.84 -19.99
CA GLN A 195 7.72 -0.49 -20.07
C GLN A 195 6.21 -0.50 -20.33
N GLU A 196 5.72 -1.35 -21.24
CA GLU A 196 4.28 -1.49 -21.51
C GLU A 196 3.53 -1.93 -20.26
N LEU A 197 4.08 -2.91 -19.53
CA LEU A 197 3.50 -3.39 -18.28
C LEU A 197 3.50 -2.29 -17.19
N HIS A 198 4.60 -1.53 -17.11
CA HIS A 198 4.71 -0.41 -16.16
C HIS A 198 3.68 0.69 -16.45
N ASP A 199 3.56 1.10 -17.70
CA ASP A 199 2.64 2.16 -18.12
C ASP A 199 1.18 1.74 -17.93
N ALA A 200 0.85 0.50 -18.25
CA ALA A 200 -0.48 -0.06 -18.02
C ALA A 200 -0.80 -0.17 -16.51
N PHE A 201 0.18 -0.57 -15.70
CA PHE A 201 0.03 -0.61 -14.25
C PHE A 201 -0.23 0.79 -13.67
N GLU A 202 0.55 1.79 -14.10
CA GLU A 202 0.35 3.18 -13.67
C GLU A 202 -1.04 3.71 -14.07
N GLN A 203 -1.48 3.42 -15.30
CA GLN A 203 -2.81 3.76 -15.77
C GLN A 203 -3.90 3.09 -14.93
N CYS A 204 -3.75 1.80 -14.65
CA CYS A 204 -4.68 1.00 -13.84
C CYS A 204 -4.84 1.57 -12.43
N LEU A 205 -3.74 2.00 -11.79
CA LEU A 205 -3.75 2.69 -10.51
C LEU A 205 -4.47 4.03 -10.56
N ARG A 206 -4.16 4.84 -11.56
CA ARG A 206 -4.68 6.20 -11.74
C ARG A 206 -6.17 6.21 -12.02
N GLU A 207 -6.66 5.25 -12.79
CA GLU A 207 -8.09 5.10 -13.10
C GLU A 207 -8.86 4.37 -11.99
N GLY A 208 -8.15 3.80 -11.01
CA GLY A 208 -8.73 3.11 -9.86
C GLY A 208 -9.23 1.71 -10.15
N HIS A 209 -8.79 1.11 -11.26
CA HIS A 209 -9.05 -0.29 -11.62
C HIS A 209 -8.19 -1.27 -10.83
N LEU A 210 -7.12 -0.80 -10.19
CA LEU A 210 -6.32 -1.56 -9.25
C LEU A 210 -6.17 -0.79 -7.93
N VAL A 211 -6.39 -1.49 -6.83
CA VAL A 211 -6.10 -1.03 -5.47
C VAL A 211 -5.10 -2.00 -4.86
N PRO A 212 -3.80 -1.65 -4.87
CA PRO A 212 -2.77 -2.52 -4.33
C PRO A 212 -2.92 -2.77 -2.85
N VAL A 213 -2.65 -4.01 -2.42
CA VAL A 213 -2.45 -4.36 -1.01
C VAL A 213 -0.98 -4.70 -0.81
N CYS A 214 -0.34 -3.99 0.12
CA CYS A 214 1.02 -4.25 0.54
C CYS A 214 1.02 -4.80 1.96
N PHE A 215 1.50 -6.01 2.15
CA PHE A 215 1.69 -6.63 3.45
C PHE A 215 3.05 -6.22 4.01
N VAL A 216 3.05 -5.63 5.21
CA VAL A 216 4.27 -5.08 5.82
C VAL A 216 4.32 -5.34 7.33
N SER A 217 5.52 -5.29 7.89
CA SER A 217 5.73 -5.13 9.32
C SER A 217 6.64 -3.93 9.55
N ALA A 218 6.11 -2.84 10.05
CA ALA A 218 6.90 -1.66 10.38
C ALA A 218 7.92 -1.90 11.50
N ARG A 219 7.79 -3.02 12.22
CA ARG A 219 8.70 -3.43 13.30
C ARG A 219 9.94 -4.13 12.77
N SER A 220 9.79 -4.94 11.73
CA SER A 220 10.89 -5.74 11.17
C SER A 220 11.55 -5.09 9.95
N GLY A 221 10.92 -4.12 9.35
CA GLY A 221 11.40 -3.42 8.15
C GLY A 221 10.85 -3.95 6.86
#